data_ec6d278f7ba77edd4fae9919daab67e8
#
_entry.id   ec6d278f7ba77edd4fae9919daab67e8
#
_cell.length_a   1.000
_cell.length_b   1.000
_cell.length_c   1.000
_cell.angle_alpha   90.00
_cell.angle_beta   90.00
_cell.angle_gamma   90.00
#
_symmetry.space_group_name_H-M   'P 1'
#
loop_
_entity.id
_entity.type
_entity.pdbx_description
1 polymer ?
#
loop_
_entity_poly.entity_id
_entity_poly.type
_entity_poly.pdbx_seq_one_letter_code
_entity_poly.pdbx_strand_id
1 'polypeptide(L)'
;MKSKSEGNFRRVLCVCSAGILRSATIAWVLSNEPYRCNTRAVGLGDYALIRVTPQLLQWADEIVCADKEQHDAITRMTDKPVHCLHIPDQYDFRSPELVSAIETALNLCDAFSSVQPRLEANDAMRTPA
;
A
#
# COMPACT_ATOMS: atom_id res chain seq x y z
N MET A 1 18.57 2.68 -17.23
CA MET A 1 18.14 2.84 -16.89
C MET A 1 17.64 2.21 -16.45
N LYS A 2 17.69 2.08 -16.03
CA LYS A 2 17.13 1.71 -15.66
C LYS A 2 16.28 1.67 -15.93
N SER A 3 16.40 1.46 -16.02
CA SER A 3 15.54 1.53 -16.58
C SER A 3 14.57 2.44 -16.16
N LYS A 4 14.16 3.08 -16.90
CA LYS A 4 13.25 3.90 -16.67
C LYS A 4 12.09 3.29 -16.14
N SER A 5 11.69 2.17 -16.53
CA SER A 5 10.54 1.52 -15.98
C SER A 5 10.74 1.31 -14.51
N GLU A 6 11.95 1.07 -14.06
CA GLU A 6 12.16 0.95 -12.67
C GLU A 6 11.90 2.25 -11.98
N GLY A 7 12.20 3.34 -12.61
CA GLY A 7 11.96 4.62 -12.02
C GLY A 7 10.49 4.87 -11.85
N ASN A 8 9.64 4.18 -12.62
CA ASN A 8 8.23 4.37 -12.50
C ASN A 8 7.59 3.46 -11.48
N PHE A 9 8.32 2.49 -10.97
CA PHE A 9 7.75 1.57 -10.00
C PHE A 9 8.19 2.02 -8.62
N ARG A 10 7.31 2.75 -7.95
CA ARG A 10 7.59 3.21 -6.59
C ARG A 10 7.75 2.01 -5.68
N ARG A 11 8.68 2.08 -4.77
CA ARG A 11 8.89 1.00 -3.80
C ARG A 11 8.11 1.34 -2.56
N VAL A 12 7.09 0.57 -2.28
CA VAL A 12 6.17 0.85 -1.17
C VAL A 12 6.22 -0.29 -0.17
N LEU A 13 6.50 0.05 1.07
CA LEU A 13 6.48 -0.91 2.16
C LEU A 13 5.12 -0.82 2.82
N CYS A 14 4.40 -1.92 2.88
CA CYS A 14 3.05 -1.97 3.42
C CYS A 14 3.09 -2.61 4.80
N VAL A 15 2.53 -1.96 5.79
CA VAL A 15 2.69 -2.33 7.19
C VAL A 15 1.36 -2.55 7.88
N CYS A 16 1.22 -3.65 8.61
CA CYS A 16 0.13 -3.85 9.54
C CYS A 16 0.73 -4.51 10.78
N SER A 17 -0.08 -5.09 11.64
CA SER A 17 0.48 -5.68 12.87
C SER A 17 1.16 -7.00 12.60
N ALA A 18 0.48 -7.92 11.93
CA ALA A 18 1.02 -9.25 11.70
C ALA A 18 1.79 -9.39 10.38
N GLY A 19 1.59 -8.46 9.45
CA GLY A 19 2.25 -8.53 8.16
C GLY A 19 1.68 -9.60 7.25
N ILE A 20 0.48 -10.06 7.51
CA ILE A 20 -0.09 -11.16 6.76
C ILE A 20 -1.37 -10.82 6.05
N LEU A 21 -2.24 -10.07 6.66
CA LEU A 21 -3.57 -9.86 6.10
C LEU A 21 -3.72 -8.51 5.45
N ARG A 22 -3.79 -7.46 6.25
CA ARG A 22 -4.04 -6.13 5.69
C ARG A 22 -2.86 -5.66 4.85
N SER A 23 -1.63 -5.77 5.36
CA SER A 23 -0.48 -5.28 4.62
C SER A 23 -0.24 -6.08 3.35
N ALA A 24 -0.46 -7.39 3.40
CA ALA A 24 -0.27 -8.21 2.21
C ALA A 24 -1.32 -7.89 1.15
N THR A 25 -2.55 -7.59 1.56
CA THR A 25 -3.59 -7.22 0.60
C THR A 25 -3.33 -5.82 0.03
N ILE A 26 -2.88 -4.87 0.86
CA ILE A 26 -2.52 -3.55 0.38
C ILE A 26 -1.39 -3.69 -0.65
N ALA A 27 -0.38 -4.51 -0.35
CA ALA A 27 0.74 -4.72 -1.26
C ALA A 27 0.26 -5.30 -2.59
N TRP A 28 -0.68 -6.24 -2.52
CA TRP A 28 -1.22 -6.85 -3.73
C TRP A 28 -1.97 -5.83 -4.56
N VAL A 29 -2.82 -5.00 -3.94
CA VAL A 29 -3.58 -3.99 -4.66
C VAL A 29 -2.61 -2.99 -5.31
N LEU A 30 -1.62 -2.50 -4.57
CA LEU A 30 -0.70 -1.50 -5.10
C LEU A 30 0.23 -2.06 -6.16
N SER A 31 0.45 -3.37 -6.19
CA SER A 31 1.31 -3.96 -7.23
C SER A 31 0.57 -4.13 -8.54
N ASN A 32 -0.74 -4.01 -8.54
CA ASN A 32 -1.53 -4.17 -9.75
C ASN A 32 -1.87 -2.83 -10.38
N GLU A 33 -2.47 -2.87 -11.56
CA GLU A 33 -2.91 -1.67 -12.22
C GLU A 33 -3.97 -0.98 -11.38
N PRO A 34 -4.03 0.31 -11.35
CA PRO A 34 -3.19 1.23 -12.11
C PRO A 34 -1.92 1.65 -11.38
N TYR A 35 -1.69 1.17 -10.17
CA TYR A 35 -0.61 1.67 -9.32
C TYR A 35 0.75 1.15 -9.74
N ARG A 36 0.85 -0.14 -9.98
CA ARG A 36 2.06 -0.80 -10.47
C ARG A 36 3.28 -0.48 -9.63
N CYS A 37 3.13 -0.54 -8.31
CA CYS A 37 4.23 -0.31 -7.39
C CYS A 37 5.00 -1.59 -7.14
N ASN A 38 6.24 -1.45 -6.70
CA ASN A 38 7.05 -2.57 -6.24
C ASN A 38 6.83 -2.63 -4.74
N THR A 39 6.14 -3.65 -4.25
CA THR A 39 5.64 -3.65 -2.88
C THR A 39 6.21 -4.79 -2.05
N ARG A 40 6.26 -4.57 -0.74
CA ARG A 40 6.56 -5.60 0.23
C ARG A 40 5.65 -5.39 1.43
N ALA A 41 5.31 -6.48 2.11
CA ALA A 41 4.39 -6.44 3.24
C ALA A 41 5.13 -6.89 4.49
N VAL A 42 4.97 -6.15 5.58
CA VAL A 42 5.61 -6.46 6.84
C VAL A 42 4.68 -6.15 8.00
N GLY A 43 5.03 -6.59 9.19
CA GLY A 43 4.29 -6.29 10.39
C GLY A 43 5.15 -5.67 11.46
N LEU A 44 4.51 -4.97 12.39
CA LEU A 44 5.21 -4.37 13.50
C LEU A 44 5.29 -5.29 14.70
N GLY A 45 4.37 -6.24 14.82
CA GLY A 45 4.31 -7.09 16.01
C GLY A 45 5.45 -8.08 16.07
N ASP A 46 5.81 -8.48 17.28
CA ASP A 46 6.85 -9.48 17.46
C ASP A 46 6.49 -10.79 16.79
N TYR A 47 5.20 -11.02 16.62
CA TYR A 47 4.70 -12.24 16.00
C TYR A 47 4.59 -12.12 14.49
N ALA A 48 4.98 -11.01 13.91
CA ALA A 48 4.84 -10.83 12.47
C ALA A 48 5.71 -11.82 11.71
N LEU A 49 5.16 -12.32 10.62
CA LEU A 49 5.87 -13.26 9.78
C LEU A 49 7.13 -12.63 9.21
N ILE A 50 7.01 -11.42 8.71
CA ILE A 50 8.15 -10.63 8.26
C ILE A 50 8.05 -9.31 8.98
N ARG A 51 9.06 -9.01 9.79
CA ARG A 51 9.03 -7.80 10.59
C ARG A 51 9.70 -6.65 9.85
N VAL A 52 9.30 -5.44 10.22
CA VAL A 52 9.91 -4.27 9.63
C VAL A 52 11.37 -4.23 10.10
N THR A 53 12.27 -3.83 9.23
CA THR A 53 13.70 -3.70 9.53
C THR A 53 14.22 -2.38 9.00
N PRO A 54 15.37 -1.90 9.53
CA PRO A 54 15.95 -0.69 8.97
C PRO A 54 16.25 -0.81 7.48
N GLN A 55 16.65 -2.00 7.03
CA GLN A 55 16.96 -2.21 5.63
C GLN A 55 15.72 -2.06 4.76
N LEU A 56 14.57 -2.54 5.22
CA LEU A 56 13.33 -2.41 4.46
C LEU A 56 12.86 -0.97 4.43
N LEU A 57 13.03 -0.25 5.54
CA LEU A 57 12.67 1.16 5.56
C LEU A 57 13.58 1.95 4.60
N GLN A 58 14.84 1.57 4.53
CA GLN A 58 15.75 2.23 3.62
C GLN A 58 15.42 1.90 2.16
N TRP A 59 15.01 0.67 1.89
CA TRP A 59 14.63 0.25 0.55
C TRP A 59 13.42 1.01 0.02
N ALA A 60 12.45 1.32 0.88
CA ALA A 60 11.19 1.88 0.45
C ALA A 60 11.34 3.35 0.05
N ASP A 61 10.55 3.77 -0.93
CA ASP A 61 10.43 5.18 -1.25
C ASP A 61 9.40 5.81 -0.34
N GLU A 62 8.39 5.04 0.04
CA GLU A 62 7.34 5.51 0.94
C GLU A 62 6.72 4.31 1.62
N ILE A 63 6.00 4.54 2.69
CA ILE A 63 5.42 3.49 3.51
C ILE A 63 3.92 3.71 3.61
N VAL A 64 3.14 2.63 3.54
CA VAL A 64 1.70 2.68 3.68
C VAL A 64 1.33 1.79 4.85
N CYS A 65 0.67 2.35 5.85
CA CYS A 65 0.26 1.62 7.05
C CYS A 65 -1.24 1.39 7.02
N ALA A 66 -1.65 0.24 7.54
CA ALA A 66 -3.07 -0.09 7.57
C ALA A 66 -3.82 0.76 8.58
N ASP A 67 -3.20 1.11 9.69
CA ASP A 67 -3.90 1.80 10.76
C ASP A 67 -2.97 2.81 11.44
N LYS A 68 -3.57 3.66 12.25
CA LYS A 68 -2.87 4.75 12.89
C LYS A 68 -1.75 4.27 13.81
N GLU A 69 -1.97 3.16 14.48
CA GLU A 69 -0.98 2.64 15.40
C GLU A 69 0.33 2.35 14.68
N GLN A 70 0.26 1.70 13.54
CA GLN A 70 1.47 1.42 12.76
C GLN A 70 2.05 2.71 12.20
N HIS A 71 1.19 3.60 11.75
CA HIS A 71 1.63 4.88 11.21
C HIS A 71 2.46 5.64 12.23
N ASP A 72 1.97 5.74 13.46
CA ASP A 72 2.66 6.51 14.48
C ASP A 72 4.00 5.87 14.83
N ALA A 73 4.04 4.54 14.86
CA ALA A 73 5.28 3.85 15.17
C ALA A 73 6.30 4.03 14.04
N ILE A 74 5.86 3.90 12.81
CA ILE A 74 6.78 4.00 11.67
C ILE A 74 7.31 5.43 11.50
N THR A 75 6.50 6.44 11.77
CA THR A 75 6.96 7.81 11.62
C THR A 75 8.11 8.14 12.56
N ARG A 76 8.26 7.38 13.65
CA ARG A 76 9.38 7.57 14.54
C ARG A 76 10.64 6.87 14.03
N MET A 77 10.52 6.04 13.01
CA MET A 77 11.64 5.24 12.51
C MET A 77 12.23 5.77 11.23
N THR A 78 11.52 6.63 10.51
CA THR A 78 11.97 7.09 9.21
C THR A 78 11.45 8.48 8.92
N ASP A 79 12.18 9.21 8.05
CA ASP A 79 11.77 10.54 7.62
C ASP A 79 11.02 10.45 6.29
N LYS A 80 10.85 9.26 5.75
CA LYS A 80 10.19 9.10 4.46
C LYS A 80 8.70 9.30 4.62
N PRO A 81 7.97 9.53 3.52
CA PRO A 81 6.51 9.68 3.60
C PRO A 81 5.85 8.43 4.14
N VAL A 82 4.96 8.58 5.10
CA VAL A 82 4.22 7.48 5.70
C VAL A 82 2.74 7.82 5.62
N HIS A 83 1.98 6.95 4.99
CA HIS A 83 0.56 7.15 4.78
C HIS A 83 -0.25 6.16 5.60
N CYS A 84 -1.42 6.56 6.07
CA CYS A 84 -2.29 5.68 6.86
C CYS A 84 -3.61 5.52 6.11
N LEU A 85 -4.02 4.30 5.89
CA LEU A 85 -5.26 4.03 5.16
C LEU A 85 -6.46 3.84 6.08
N HIS A 86 -6.25 3.67 7.37
CA HIS A 86 -7.34 3.49 8.34
C HIS A 86 -8.22 2.28 7.97
N ILE A 87 -7.59 1.14 7.73
CA ILE A 87 -8.31 -0.09 7.41
C ILE A 87 -8.49 -0.90 8.69
N PRO A 88 -9.71 -1.10 9.16
CA PRO A 88 -9.92 -1.88 10.39
C PRO A 88 -9.57 -3.34 10.18
N ASP A 89 -9.21 -4.02 11.25
CA ASP A 89 -8.79 -5.42 11.18
C ASP A 89 -10.02 -6.29 11.34
N GLN A 90 -10.88 -6.31 10.32
CA GLN A 90 -12.14 -7.05 10.37
C GLN A 90 -12.44 -7.79 9.09
N TYR A 91 -11.53 -7.83 8.16
CA TYR A 91 -11.77 -8.42 6.85
C TYR A 91 -10.99 -9.71 6.67
N ASP A 92 -11.46 -10.56 5.78
CA ASP A 92 -10.71 -11.74 5.39
C ASP A 92 -9.65 -11.37 4.35
N PHE A 93 -8.63 -12.20 4.25
CA PHE A 93 -7.53 -11.94 3.34
C PHE A 93 -8.03 -11.82 1.90
N ARG A 94 -7.69 -10.73 1.27
CA ARG A 94 -8.05 -10.45 -0.13
C ARG A 94 -9.56 -10.52 -0.40
N SER A 95 -10.38 -10.37 0.63
CA SER A 95 -11.81 -10.36 0.40
C SER A 95 -12.20 -9.17 -0.46
N PRO A 96 -13.27 -9.25 -1.22
CA PRO A 96 -13.70 -8.10 -2.01
C PRO A 96 -13.95 -6.88 -1.15
N GLU A 97 -14.43 -7.06 0.05
CA GLU A 97 -14.68 -5.96 0.98
C GLU A 97 -13.39 -5.28 1.39
N LEU A 98 -12.36 -6.07 1.67
CA LEU A 98 -11.07 -5.52 2.04
C LEU A 98 -10.44 -4.77 0.87
N VAL A 99 -10.48 -5.36 -0.31
CA VAL A 99 -9.91 -4.73 -1.50
C VAL A 99 -10.64 -3.41 -1.77
N SER A 100 -11.97 -3.41 -1.65
CA SER A 100 -12.74 -2.20 -1.87
C SER A 100 -12.40 -1.12 -0.84
N ALA A 101 -12.23 -1.50 0.41
CA ALA A 101 -11.88 -0.55 1.46
C ALA A 101 -10.51 0.07 1.18
N ILE A 102 -9.56 -0.75 0.72
CA ILE A 102 -8.23 -0.27 0.39
C ILE A 102 -8.28 0.68 -0.79
N GLU A 103 -9.02 0.33 -1.84
CA GLU A 103 -9.11 1.18 -3.01
C GLU A 103 -9.75 2.52 -2.68
N THR A 104 -10.79 2.50 -1.86
CA THR A 104 -11.43 3.73 -1.43
C THR A 104 -10.45 4.61 -0.64
N ALA A 105 -9.69 4.00 0.26
CA ALA A 105 -8.72 4.74 1.05
C ALA A 105 -7.61 5.32 0.16
N LEU A 106 -7.18 4.56 -0.85
CA LEU A 106 -6.14 5.05 -1.76
C LEU A 106 -6.64 6.23 -2.59
N ASN A 107 -7.93 6.23 -2.94
CA ASN A 107 -8.49 7.36 -3.67
C ASN A 107 -8.46 8.63 -2.84
N LEU A 108 -8.51 8.50 -1.52
CA LEU A 108 -8.49 9.65 -0.64
C LEU A 108 -7.06 10.03 -0.23
N CYS A 109 -6.08 9.25 -0.64
CA CYS A 109 -4.70 9.49 -0.27
C CYS A 109 -4.01 10.21 -1.43
N ASP A 110 -3.51 11.41 -1.17
CA ASP A 110 -2.91 12.24 -2.23
C ASP A 110 -1.79 11.52 -2.97
N ALA A 111 -1.06 10.69 -2.27
CA ALA A 111 0.08 10.01 -2.88
C ALA A 111 -0.34 9.07 -4.00
N PHE A 112 -1.58 8.58 -3.99
CA PHE A 112 -2.03 7.59 -4.96
C PHE A 112 -3.24 8.02 -5.77
N SER A 113 -3.92 9.07 -5.36
CA SER A 113 -5.17 9.45 -6.01
C SER A 113 -4.95 9.88 -7.46
N SER A 114 -3.78 10.42 -7.76
CA SER A 114 -3.51 10.89 -9.11
C SER A 114 -3.40 9.75 -10.12
N VAL A 115 -3.32 8.52 -9.66
CA VAL A 115 -3.21 7.38 -10.56
C VAL A 115 -4.58 6.94 -11.02
N GLN A 116 -5.61 7.24 -10.24
CA GLN A 116 -6.96 6.81 -10.52
C GLN A 116 -7.58 7.36 -11.80
N PRO A 117 -7.42 8.61 -12.12
CA PRO A 117 -8.16 9.17 -13.25
C PRO A 117 -7.99 8.39 -14.53
N ARG A 118 -6.82 7.89 -14.79
CA ARG A 118 -6.61 7.17 -16.02
C ARG A 118 -7.41 5.89 -16.08
N LEU A 119 -7.50 5.21 -14.98
CA LEU A 119 -8.27 3.99 -14.93
C LEU A 119 -9.74 4.30 -15.07
N GLU A 120 -10.19 5.37 -14.46
CA GLU A 120 -11.60 5.74 -14.58
C GLU A 120 -11.96 6.08 -16.00
N ALA A 121 -11.09 6.74 -16.69
CA ALA A 121 -11.37 7.06 -18.08
C ALA A 121 -11.52 5.79 -18.89
N ASN A 122 -10.68 4.82 -18.62
CA ASN A 122 -10.77 3.57 -19.33
C ASN A 122 -12.07 2.84 -19.01
N ASP A 123 -12.48 2.90 -17.77
CA ASP A 123 -13.70 2.25 -17.37
C ASP A 123 -14.89 2.91 -18.07
N ALA A 124 -14.89 4.22 -18.16
CA ALA A 124 -15.96 4.90 -18.80
C ALA A 124 -16.07 4.50 -20.26
N MET A 125 -14.94 4.25 -20.87
CA MET A 125 -14.97 3.82 -22.25
C MET A 125 -15.38 2.39 -22.40
N ARG A 126 -15.06 1.58 -21.44
CA ARG A 126 -15.39 0.18 -21.54
C ARG A 126 -16.83 -0.11 -21.21
N THR A 127 -17.39 0.65 -20.33
CA THR A 127 -18.71 0.34 -19.91
C THR A 127 -19.71 1.26 -20.46
N PRO A 128 -19.54 1.86 -21.46
CA PRO A 128 -20.47 2.75 -21.97
C PRO A 128 -21.55 1.95 -22.35
N ALA A 129 -21.49 1.12 -22.16
CA ALA A 129 -22.53 0.47 -22.56
C ALA A 129 -23.48 0.58 -22.18
#